data_4614ee2315531c71ed8931f1a33ccc49
#
_entry.id   4614ee2315531c71ed8931f1a33ccc49
#
_cell.length_a   1.000
_cell.length_b   1.000
_cell.length_c   1.000
_cell.angle_alpha   90.00
_cell.angle_beta   90.00
_cell.angle_gamma   90.00
#
_symmetry.space_group_name_H-M   'P 1'
#
loop_
_entity.id
_entity.type
_entity.pdbx_description
1 polymer ?
#
loop_
_entity_poly.entity_id
_entity_poly.type
_entity_poly.pdbx_seq_one_letter_code
_entity_poly.pdbx_strand_id
1 'polypeptide(L)'
;MSKCILVVEDQEDNRQILRDLLGNAGYELTEAENGEEALAAVAKRRPDLILMDIQLPVMDGYAATRRIRTNPDLKSVPIIAVTSYALAGDEDKALAAGCDGYISKPYSPRDLLAKVRTYLA
;
A
#
# COMPACT_ATOMS: atom_id res chain seq x y z
N MET A 1 3.11 18.81 -9.56
CA MET A 1 4.04 17.78 -9.07
C MET A 1 3.35 16.46 -8.95
N SER A 2 4.04 15.39 -9.32
CA SER A 2 3.47 14.05 -9.26
C SER A 2 3.38 13.55 -7.81
N LYS A 3 2.29 12.87 -7.51
CA LYS A 3 2.14 12.19 -6.23
C LYS A 3 2.96 10.92 -6.23
N CYS A 4 3.54 10.56 -5.09
CA CYS A 4 4.36 9.37 -4.92
C CYS A 4 3.60 8.27 -4.18
N ILE A 5 3.60 7.08 -4.76
CA ILE A 5 2.96 5.91 -4.16
C ILE A 5 4.05 4.90 -3.80
N LEU A 6 4.05 4.45 -2.55
CA LEU A 6 4.88 3.32 -2.12
C LEU A 6 4.09 2.04 -2.34
N VAL A 7 4.64 1.14 -3.14
CA VAL A 7 4.05 -0.18 -3.39
C VAL A 7 4.83 -1.22 -2.59
N VAL A 8 4.16 -1.89 -1.67
CA VAL A 8 4.76 -2.95 -0.85
C VAL A 8 4.18 -4.29 -1.29
N GLU A 9 4.96 -5.06 -2.03
CA GLU A 9 4.55 -6.30 -2.66
C GLU A 9 5.78 -7.18 -2.87
N ASP A 10 5.73 -8.45 -2.46
CA ASP A 10 6.87 -9.34 -2.56
C ASP A 10 7.08 -9.95 -3.95
N GLN A 11 6.04 -9.98 -4.78
CA GLN A 11 6.11 -10.58 -6.12
C GLN A 11 6.51 -9.54 -7.16
N GLU A 12 7.63 -9.77 -7.86
CA GLU A 12 8.09 -8.83 -8.89
C GLU A 12 7.06 -8.64 -10.02
N ASP A 13 6.39 -9.71 -10.42
CA ASP A 13 5.37 -9.63 -11.47
C ASP A 13 4.24 -8.69 -11.07
N ASN A 14 3.82 -8.74 -9.81
CA ASN A 14 2.77 -7.87 -9.31
C ASN A 14 3.25 -6.42 -9.19
N ARG A 15 4.51 -6.22 -8.78
CA ARG A 15 5.09 -4.87 -8.76
C ARG A 15 5.17 -4.28 -10.16
N GLN A 16 5.53 -5.11 -11.16
CA GLN A 16 5.61 -4.68 -12.56
C GLN A 16 4.24 -4.19 -13.05
N ILE A 17 3.18 -4.94 -12.76
CA ILE A 17 1.81 -4.57 -13.14
C ILE A 17 1.44 -3.23 -12.51
N LEU A 18 1.72 -3.06 -11.23
CA LEU A 18 1.41 -1.81 -10.53
C LEU A 18 2.26 -0.65 -11.02
N ARG A 19 3.54 -0.92 -11.31
CA ARG A 19 4.45 0.08 -11.87
C ARG A 19 3.92 0.63 -13.19
N ASP A 20 3.49 -0.26 -14.07
CA ASP A 20 2.96 0.14 -15.38
C ASP A 20 1.63 0.87 -15.22
N LEU A 21 0.73 0.31 -14.44
CA LEU A 21 -0.61 0.87 -14.24
C LEU A 21 -0.56 2.27 -13.61
N LEU A 22 0.14 2.41 -12.51
CA LEU A 22 0.19 3.66 -11.76
C LEU A 22 1.10 4.68 -12.44
N GLY A 23 2.21 4.22 -13.03
CA GLY A 23 3.11 5.09 -13.79
C GLY A 23 2.41 5.72 -14.98
N ASN A 24 1.61 4.94 -15.71
CA ASN A 24 0.84 5.45 -16.84
C ASN A 24 -0.25 6.43 -16.40
N ALA A 25 -0.68 6.35 -15.16
CA ALA A 25 -1.65 7.30 -14.60
C ALA A 25 -1.00 8.59 -14.08
N GLY A 26 0.32 8.69 -14.16
CA GLY A 26 1.05 9.91 -13.80
C GLY A 26 1.62 9.93 -12.40
N TYR A 27 1.59 8.80 -11.68
CA TYR A 27 2.16 8.73 -10.33
C TYR A 27 3.62 8.32 -10.36
N GLU A 28 4.39 8.82 -9.40
CA GLU A 28 5.73 8.33 -9.14
C GLU A 28 5.63 7.15 -8.17
N LEU A 29 6.56 6.19 -8.30
CA LEU A 29 6.51 4.98 -7.49
C LEU A 29 7.82 4.75 -6.76
N THR A 30 7.71 4.30 -5.51
CA THR A 30 8.79 3.62 -4.80
C THR A 30 8.28 2.21 -4.49
N GLU A 31 9.19 1.26 -4.31
CA GLU A 31 8.81 -0.14 -4.15
C GLU A 31 9.54 -0.76 -2.95
N ALA A 32 8.85 -1.70 -2.30
CA ALA A 32 9.41 -2.47 -1.21
C ALA A 32 8.90 -3.91 -1.33
N GLU A 33 9.74 -4.87 -0.95
CA GLU A 33 9.42 -6.28 -1.09
C GLU A 33 8.86 -6.90 0.20
N ASN A 34 9.03 -6.21 1.32
CA ASN A 34 8.55 -6.68 2.62
C ASN A 34 8.33 -5.49 3.55
N GLY A 35 7.85 -5.79 4.76
CA GLY A 35 7.53 -4.75 5.73
C GLY A 35 8.74 -3.96 6.21
N GLU A 36 9.89 -4.61 6.36
CA GLU A 36 11.11 -3.91 6.79
C GLU A 36 11.59 -2.93 5.72
N GLU A 37 11.55 -3.34 4.45
CA GLU A 37 11.88 -2.45 3.34
C GLU A 37 10.90 -1.29 3.25
N ALA A 38 9.62 -1.54 3.55
CA ALA A 38 8.62 -0.49 3.59
C ALA A 38 8.96 0.56 4.64
N LEU A 39 9.37 0.13 5.83
CA LEU A 39 9.79 1.06 6.90
C LEU A 39 11.00 1.88 6.47
N ALA A 40 11.98 1.26 5.83
CA ALA A 40 13.15 1.96 5.32
C ALA A 40 12.76 2.96 4.22
N ALA A 41 11.85 2.57 3.34
CA ALA A 41 11.40 3.42 2.23
C ALA A 41 10.70 4.69 2.73
N VAL A 42 9.80 4.57 3.72
CA VAL A 42 9.10 5.74 4.25
C VAL A 42 10.03 6.66 5.03
N ALA A 43 11.11 6.12 5.59
CA ALA A 43 12.12 6.94 6.27
C ALA A 43 12.94 7.77 5.28
N LYS A 44 13.15 7.26 4.07
CA LYS A 44 13.89 7.98 3.03
C LYS A 44 13.04 9.03 2.32
N ARG A 45 11.79 8.71 2.05
CA ARG A 45 10.89 9.60 1.32
C ARG A 45 9.46 9.34 1.80
N ARG A 46 8.82 10.38 2.31
CA ARG A 46 7.42 10.30 2.72
C ARG A 46 6.54 10.12 1.47
N PRO A 47 5.82 8.99 1.35
CA PRO A 47 4.91 8.81 0.23
C PRO A 47 3.61 9.58 0.44
N ASP A 48 2.87 9.79 -0.64
CA ASP A 48 1.54 10.37 -0.58
C ASP A 48 0.46 9.32 -0.33
N LEU A 49 0.78 8.06 -0.65
CA LEU A 49 -0.10 6.92 -0.44
C LEU A 49 0.73 5.65 -0.38
N ILE A 50 0.28 4.67 0.39
CA ILE A 50 0.92 3.35 0.47
C ILE A 50 -0.09 2.28 0.05
N LEU A 51 0.30 1.44 -0.91
CA LEU A 51 -0.40 0.20 -1.22
C LEU A 51 0.33 -0.91 -0.50
N MET A 52 -0.32 -1.49 0.51
CA MET A 52 0.31 -2.45 1.41
C MET A 52 -0.28 -3.84 1.23
N ASP A 53 0.49 -4.75 0.62
CA ASP A 53 0.10 -6.15 0.61
C ASP A 53 0.15 -6.67 2.05
N ILE A 54 -0.86 -7.40 2.44
CA ILE A 54 -0.93 -7.95 3.79
C ILE A 54 -0.09 -9.21 3.94
N GLN A 55 0.03 -9.98 2.87
CA GLN A 55 0.74 -11.27 2.88
C GLN A 55 2.18 -11.10 2.43
N LEU A 56 3.00 -10.61 3.34
CA LEU A 56 4.41 -10.33 3.08
C LEU A 56 5.31 -11.27 3.88
N PRO A 57 6.50 -11.61 3.34
CA PRO A 57 7.50 -12.32 4.14
C PRO A 57 8.12 -11.36 5.17
N VAL A 58 8.79 -11.93 6.15
CA VAL A 58 9.55 -11.22 7.20
C VAL A 58 8.64 -10.46 8.16
N MET A 59 7.91 -9.48 7.67
CA MET A 59 6.96 -8.70 8.47
C MET A 59 5.71 -8.48 7.63
N ASP A 60 4.57 -8.99 8.08
CA ASP A 60 3.32 -8.86 7.32
C ASP A 60 2.83 -7.41 7.25
N GLY A 61 1.86 -7.17 6.37
CA GLY A 61 1.38 -5.82 6.11
C GLY A 61 0.69 -5.16 7.30
N TYR A 62 0.04 -5.94 8.16
CA TYR A 62 -0.60 -5.39 9.36
C TYR A 62 0.46 -4.88 10.35
N ALA A 63 1.50 -5.68 10.58
CA ALA A 63 2.58 -5.29 11.47
C ALA A 63 3.31 -4.07 10.94
N ALA A 64 3.59 -4.04 9.63
CA ALA A 64 4.23 -2.89 8.99
C ALA A 64 3.38 -1.63 9.13
N THR A 65 2.07 -1.75 8.92
CA THR A 65 1.15 -0.62 9.05
C THR A 65 1.15 -0.07 10.48
N ARG A 66 1.09 -0.92 11.48
CA ARG A 66 1.14 -0.49 12.88
C ARG A 66 2.44 0.27 13.17
N ARG A 67 3.57 -0.23 12.67
CA ARG A 67 4.87 0.41 12.85
C ARG A 67 4.91 1.78 12.17
N ILE A 68 4.39 1.87 10.94
CA ILE A 68 4.31 3.15 10.22
C ILE A 68 3.48 4.16 11.00
N ARG A 69 2.36 3.72 11.59
CA ARG A 69 1.46 4.61 12.33
C ARG A 69 2.02 5.11 13.65
N THR A 70 3.10 4.52 14.15
CA THR A 70 3.77 5.06 15.35
C THR A 70 4.57 6.33 15.04
N ASN A 71 4.86 6.61 13.76
CA ASN A 71 5.56 7.82 13.35
C ASN A 71 4.54 8.94 13.13
N PRO A 72 4.59 10.04 13.92
CA PRO A 72 3.63 11.15 13.77
C PRO A 72 3.61 11.77 12.37
N ASP A 73 4.75 11.78 11.68
CA ASP A 73 4.85 12.34 10.33
C ASP A 73 4.10 11.52 9.28
N LEU A 74 3.77 10.27 9.62
CA LEU A 74 3.11 9.35 8.69
C LEU A 74 1.66 9.06 9.05
N LYS A 75 1.12 9.72 10.08
CA LYS A 75 -0.25 9.47 10.53
C LYS A 75 -1.31 9.82 9.49
N SER A 76 -1.03 10.80 8.65
CA SER A 76 -1.98 11.26 7.63
C SER A 76 -1.78 10.62 6.26
N VAL A 77 -0.74 9.79 6.09
CA VAL A 77 -0.52 9.10 4.81
C VAL A 77 -1.54 7.99 4.65
N PRO A 78 -2.37 8.02 3.59
CA PRO A 78 -3.34 6.94 3.37
C PRO A 78 -2.64 5.61 3.11
N ILE A 79 -3.13 4.56 3.75
CA ILE A 79 -2.66 3.19 3.53
C ILE A 79 -3.83 2.35 3.07
N ILE A 80 -3.71 1.77 1.88
CA ILE A 80 -4.70 0.84 1.34
C ILE A 80 -4.15 -0.57 1.48
N ALA A 81 -4.85 -1.40 2.26
CA ALA A 81 -4.49 -2.80 2.40
C ALA A 81 -4.90 -3.57 1.15
N VAL A 82 -4.01 -4.42 0.63
CA VAL A 82 -4.26 -5.27 -0.52
C VAL A 82 -4.12 -6.71 -0.06
N THR A 83 -5.14 -7.54 -0.27
CA THR A 83 -5.13 -8.92 0.23
C THR A 83 -5.69 -9.89 -0.80
N SER A 84 -5.14 -11.10 -0.82
CA SER A 84 -5.67 -12.21 -1.64
C SER A 84 -6.82 -12.95 -0.96
N TYR A 85 -7.02 -12.74 0.34
CA TYR A 85 -8.04 -13.44 1.11
C TYR A 85 -9.09 -12.47 1.60
N ALA A 86 -10.27 -12.52 0.97
CA ALA A 86 -11.41 -11.71 1.38
C ALA A 86 -12.25 -12.49 2.39
N LEU A 87 -11.64 -12.83 3.53
CA LEU A 87 -12.35 -13.54 4.60
C LEU A 87 -13.11 -12.54 5.48
N ALA A 88 -14.16 -13.02 6.11
CA ALA A 88 -14.92 -12.20 7.06
C ALA A 88 -13.98 -11.68 8.14
N GLY A 89 -14.01 -10.37 8.37
CA GLY A 89 -13.18 -9.74 9.39
C GLY A 89 -11.84 -9.22 8.90
N ASP A 90 -11.41 -9.51 7.67
CA ASP A 90 -10.13 -8.99 7.15
C ASP A 90 -10.14 -7.48 7.00
N GLU A 91 -11.26 -6.91 6.56
CA GLU A 91 -11.39 -5.47 6.47
C GLU A 91 -11.27 -4.82 7.85
N ASP A 92 -11.92 -5.42 8.86
CA ASP A 92 -11.83 -4.93 10.23
C ASP A 92 -10.42 -5.00 10.77
N LYS A 93 -9.68 -6.07 10.46
CA LYS A 93 -8.27 -6.21 10.85
C LYS A 93 -7.40 -5.13 10.22
N ALA A 94 -7.64 -4.84 8.94
CA ALA A 94 -6.90 -3.80 8.22
C ALA A 94 -7.15 -2.43 8.87
N LEU A 95 -8.40 -2.10 9.15
CA LEU A 95 -8.75 -0.83 9.80
C LEU A 95 -8.17 -0.75 11.20
N ALA A 96 -8.23 -1.84 11.97
CA ALA A 96 -7.66 -1.88 13.33
C ALA A 96 -6.15 -1.71 13.33
N ALA A 97 -5.46 -2.15 12.27
CA ALA A 97 -4.02 -1.96 12.13
C ALA A 97 -3.64 -0.53 11.73
N GLY A 98 -4.58 0.27 11.27
CA GLY A 98 -4.36 1.65 10.87
C GLY A 98 -4.47 1.91 9.37
N CYS A 99 -4.97 0.96 8.59
CA CYS A 99 -5.24 1.17 7.17
C CYS A 99 -6.48 2.05 6.99
N ASP A 100 -6.46 2.87 5.94
CA ASP A 100 -7.59 3.75 5.61
C ASP A 100 -8.54 3.09 4.63
N GLY A 101 -8.05 2.16 3.83
CA GLY A 101 -8.84 1.47 2.83
C GLY A 101 -8.41 0.03 2.67
N TYR A 102 -9.16 -0.68 1.83
CA TYR A 102 -8.98 -2.11 1.64
C TYR A 102 -9.39 -2.46 0.22
N ILE A 103 -8.62 -3.32 -0.44
CA ILE A 103 -8.98 -3.88 -1.73
C ILE A 103 -8.55 -5.35 -1.78
N SER A 104 -9.40 -6.21 -2.32
CA SER A 104 -9.09 -7.65 -2.41
C SER A 104 -8.62 -8.01 -3.81
N LYS A 105 -7.68 -8.95 -3.87
CA LYS A 105 -7.22 -9.53 -5.13
C LYS A 105 -8.17 -10.67 -5.53
N PRO A 106 -8.39 -10.90 -6.82
CA PRO A 106 -7.96 -10.06 -7.92
C PRO A 106 -8.80 -8.79 -8.02
N TYR A 107 -8.15 -7.68 -8.29
CA TYR A 107 -8.84 -6.41 -8.54
C TYR A 107 -8.68 -6.04 -10.01
N SER A 108 -9.61 -5.24 -10.54
CA SER A 108 -9.43 -4.70 -11.88
C SER A 108 -8.53 -3.46 -11.80
N PRO A 109 -7.78 -3.15 -12.88
CA PRO A 109 -7.00 -1.92 -12.93
C PRO A 109 -7.86 -0.68 -12.67
N ARG A 110 -9.08 -0.67 -13.20
CA ARG A 110 -10.03 0.41 -13.02
C ARG A 110 -10.40 0.62 -11.54
N ASP A 111 -10.67 -0.48 -10.83
CA ASP A 111 -11.06 -0.42 -9.41
C ASP A 111 -9.90 0.06 -8.56
N LEU A 112 -8.68 -0.40 -8.84
CA LEU A 112 -7.50 0.05 -8.13
C LEU A 112 -7.25 1.54 -8.32
N LEU A 113 -7.32 2.01 -9.57
CA LEU A 113 -7.13 3.44 -9.87
C LEU A 113 -8.20 4.30 -9.22
N ALA A 114 -9.45 3.84 -9.22
CA ALA A 114 -10.54 4.56 -8.55
C ALA A 114 -10.28 4.68 -7.06
N LYS A 115 -9.81 3.60 -6.43
CA LYS A 115 -9.47 3.60 -5.01
C LYS A 115 -8.33 4.58 -4.71
N VAL A 116 -7.26 4.53 -5.51
CA VAL A 116 -6.13 5.43 -5.36
C VAL A 116 -6.57 6.90 -5.48
N ARG A 117 -7.37 7.21 -6.49
CA ARG A 117 -7.86 8.57 -6.73
C ARG A 117 -8.72 9.10 -5.59
N THR A 118 -9.44 8.22 -4.91
CA THR A 118 -10.24 8.61 -3.74
C THR A 118 -9.38 9.27 -2.67
N TYR A 119 -8.13 8.81 -2.51
CA TYR A 119 -7.24 9.32 -1.47
C TYR A 119 -6.27 10.39 -1.98
N LEU A 120 -6.04 10.46 -3.29
CA LEU A 120 -5.05 11.38 -3.88
C LEU A 120 -5.67 12.47 -4.78
N ALA A 121 -6.96 12.61 -4.75
CA ALA A 121 -7.65 13.62 -5.56
C ALA A 121 -7.26 15.04 -5.19
#